data_48f1f29d996acb1ffd2db4549b7ddbc2
#
_entry.id   48f1f29d996acb1ffd2db4549b7ddbc2
#
_cell.length_a   1.000
_cell.length_b   1.000
_cell.length_c   1.000
_cell.angle_alpha   90.00
_cell.angle_beta   90.00
_cell.angle_gamma   90.00
#
_symmetry.space_group_name_H-M   'P 1'
#
loop_
_entity.id
_entity.type
_entity.pdbx_description
1 polymer ?
#
loop_
_entity_poly.entity_id
_entity_poly.type
_entity_poly.pdbx_seq_one_letter_code
_entity_poly.pdbx_strand_id
1 'polypeptide(L)'
;DGNTGITVLSVPVDEIDNDTMNLISVAVLGNSLAITQGTLALAVGSPLGTNYSILTGNITSSAYSISTIDANYDIFTTDIVGSKNGSGALINLNGEVIGLVTQGYSSEGDQNTLTAISISELKPVIEMLSNNKDIPYIGLEITTVTNTIAKENDIPKGVYIKEVKMDSPAMAAGLQ
;
A
#
# COMPACT_ATOMS: atom_id res chain seq x y z
N ASP A 1 -6.19 6.28 7.23
CA ASP A 1 -5.95 4.91 7.66
C ASP A 1 -4.51 4.73 8.14
N GLY A 2 -4.34 4.25 9.37
CA GLY A 2 -3.02 4.12 10.01
C GLY A 2 -2.14 3.02 9.42
N ASN A 3 -2.74 1.96 8.85
CA ASN A 3 -2.00 0.84 8.28
C ASN A 3 -1.37 1.19 6.92
N THR A 4 -2.09 1.93 6.09
CA THR A 4 -1.64 2.26 4.72
C THR A 4 -1.04 3.64 4.60
N GLY A 5 -1.24 4.51 5.59
CA GLY A 5 -0.88 5.93 5.53
C GLY A 5 -1.78 6.75 4.60
N ILE A 6 -2.86 6.16 4.08
CA ILE A 6 -3.76 6.86 3.14
C ILE A 6 -4.68 7.80 3.89
N THR A 7 -4.79 9.01 3.38
CA THR A 7 -5.78 10.02 3.78
C THR A 7 -6.54 10.47 2.55
N VAL A 8 -7.87 10.50 2.63
CA VAL A 8 -8.74 11.07 1.61
C VAL A 8 -9.14 12.46 2.02
N LEU A 9 -8.93 13.41 1.13
CA LEU A 9 -9.35 14.80 1.30
C LEU A 9 -10.50 15.08 0.34
N SER A 10 -11.49 15.86 0.78
CA SER A 10 -12.58 16.35 -0.05
C SER A 10 -12.57 17.88 -0.09
N VAL A 11 -12.82 18.42 -1.26
CA VAL A 11 -13.00 19.86 -1.46
C VAL A 11 -14.35 20.06 -2.13
N PRO A 12 -15.24 20.92 -1.61
CA PRO A 12 -16.49 21.25 -2.26
C PRO A 12 -16.26 21.82 -3.66
N VAL A 13 -17.04 21.38 -4.64
CA VAL A 13 -16.85 21.76 -6.04
C VAL A 13 -17.06 23.28 -6.25
N ASP A 14 -17.92 23.90 -5.48
CA ASP A 14 -18.19 25.33 -5.49
C ASP A 14 -17.04 26.20 -4.92
N GLU A 15 -16.09 25.58 -4.25
CA GLU A 15 -14.85 26.22 -3.80
C GLU A 15 -13.73 26.20 -4.85
N ILE A 16 -13.92 25.47 -5.96
CA ILE A 16 -12.93 25.32 -7.03
C ILE A 16 -13.30 26.27 -8.18
N ASP A 17 -12.36 27.12 -8.57
CA ASP A 17 -12.54 28.01 -9.73
C ASP A 17 -12.66 27.21 -11.03
N ASN A 18 -13.32 27.81 -12.03
CA ASN A 18 -13.61 27.16 -13.32
C ASN A 18 -12.34 26.79 -14.09
N ASP A 19 -11.29 27.57 -14.01
CA ASP A 19 -10.04 27.30 -14.73
C ASP A 19 -9.35 26.08 -14.13
N THR A 20 -9.31 25.98 -12.81
CA THR A 20 -8.81 24.79 -12.10
C THR A 20 -9.68 23.57 -12.40
N MET A 21 -11.02 23.69 -12.36
CA MET A 21 -11.92 22.58 -12.68
C MET A 21 -11.70 22.01 -14.08
N ASN A 22 -11.43 22.86 -15.05
CA ASN A 22 -11.17 22.42 -16.45
C ASN A 22 -9.84 21.66 -16.58
N LEU A 23 -8.93 21.77 -15.63
CA LEU A 23 -7.63 21.08 -15.64
C LEU A 23 -7.65 19.76 -14.84
N ILE A 24 -8.65 19.56 -14.00
CA ILE A 24 -8.77 18.33 -13.20
C ILE A 24 -9.08 17.14 -14.10
N SER A 25 -8.27 16.10 -13.97
CA SER A 25 -8.51 14.82 -14.61
C SER A 25 -8.47 13.70 -13.57
N VAL A 26 -9.44 12.79 -13.66
CA VAL A 26 -9.53 11.66 -12.73
C VAL A 26 -8.48 10.60 -13.09
N ALA A 27 -7.67 10.22 -12.12
CA ALA A 27 -6.71 9.13 -12.30
C ALA A 27 -7.43 7.78 -12.40
N VAL A 28 -7.02 6.96 -13.36
CA VAL A 28 -7.51 5.59 -13.51
C VAL A 28 -6.72 4.66 -12.59
N LEU A 29 -7.42 3.92 -11.73
CA LEU A 29 -6.80 2.90 -10.89
C LEU A 29 -6.71 1.59 -11.68
N GLY A 30 -5.50 1.18 -12.01
CA GLY A 30 -5.20 0.00 -12.80
C GLY A 30 -5.50 -1.33 -12.08
N ASN A 31 -5.13 -2.43 -12.73
CA ASN A 31 -5.15 -3.76 -12.16
C ASN A 31 -3.73 -4.19 -11.79
N SER A 32 -3.34 -3.97 -10.54
CA SER A 32 -1.99 -4.32 -10.06
C SER A 32 -1.76 -5.82 -9.91
N LEU A 33 -2.82 -6.64 -9.85
CA LEU A 33 -2.69 -8.11 -9.82
C LEU A 33 -2.15 -8.69 -11.14
N ALA A 34 -2.24 -7.92 -12.24
CA ALA A 34 -1.69 -8.31 -13.54
C ALA A 34 -0.24 -7.83 -13.75
N ILE A 35 0.32 -7.08 -12.80
CA ILE A 35 1.68 -6.55 -12.90
C ILE A 35 2.69 -7.64 -12.51
N THR A 36 3.69 -7.83 -13.36
CA THR A 36 4.74 -8.82 -13.16
C THR A 36 6.11 -8.16 -13.05
N GLN A 37 7.06 -8.91 -12.54
CA GLN A 37 8.47 -8.52 -12.50
C GLN A 37 8.97 -8.12 -13.90
N GLY A 38 9.74 -7.04 -13.98
CA GLY A 38 10.23 -6.47 -15.25
C GLY A 38 9.25 -5.49 -15.92
N THR A 39 8.04 -5.31 -15.39
CA THR A 39 7.10 -4.29 -15.89
C THR A 39 7.68 -2.90 -15.66
N LEU A 40 7.69 -2.08 -16.72
CA LEU A 40 8.14 -0.69 -16.63
C LEU A 40 7.09 0.14 -15.88
N ALA A 41 7.56 0.98 -14.96
CA ALA A 41 6.74 1.87 -14.17
C ALA A 41 7.34 3.28 -14.09
N LEU A 42 6.47 4.27 -13.94
CA LEU A 42 6.83 5.65 -13.67
C LEU A 42 6.43 5.99 -12.23
N ALA A 43 7.35 6.54 -11.46
CA ALA A 43 7.06 7.12 -10.17
C ALA A 43 6.81 8.62 -10.34
N VAL A 44 5.63 9.07 -9.95
CA VAL A 44 5.17 10.45 -10.08
C VAL A 44 4.83 11.01 -8.70
N GLY A 45 5.37 12.17 -8.37
CA GLY A 45 5.17 12.82 -7.09
C GLY A 45 6.46 13.36 -6.49
N SER A 46 6.81 12.94 -5.30
CA SER A 46 8.06 13.30 -4.61
C SER A 46 8.88 12.05 -4.25
N PRO A 47 9.28 11.22 -5.23
CA PRO A 47 9.99 9.98 -4.97
C PRO A 47 11.31 10.16 -4.23
N LEU A 48 11.96 11.32 -4.40
CA LEU A 48 13.19 11.69 -3.70
C LEU A 48 12.96 12.43 -2.37
N GLY A 49 11.70 12.55 -1.94
CA GLY A 49 11.32 13.20 -0.68
C GLY A 49 11.36 14.73 -0.71
N THR A 50 11.69 15.31 -1.84
CA THR A 50 11.71 16.77 -2.08
C THR A 50 10.94 17.07 -3.35
N ASN A 51 11.04 18.08 -4.02
CA ASN A 51 10.40 18.51 -5.27
C ASN A 51 9.63 17.44 -6.07
N TYR A 52 8.56 17.82 -6.73
CA TYR A 52 7.86 16.98 -7.68
C TYR A 52 8.78 16.52 -8.80
N SER A 53 8.79 15.25 -9.08
CA SER A 53 9.59 14.64 -10.13
C SER A 53 8.91 13.40 -10.72
N ILE A 54 9.38 13.03 -11.91
CA ILE A 54 8.98 11.79 -12.58
C ILE A 54 10.24 10.96 -12.76
N LEU A 55 10.24 9.76 -12.21
CA LEU A 55 11.32 8.81 -12.38
C LEU A 55 10.79 7.56 -13.07
N THR A 56 11.65 6.88 -13.82
CA THR A 56 11.30 5.63 -14.52
C THR A 56 12.15 4.49 -14.04
N GLY A 57 11.60 3.32 -14.06
CA GLY A 57 12.30 2.07 -13.77
C GLY A 57 11.35 0.88 -13.90
N ASN A 58 11.73 -0.23 -13.31
CA ASN A 58 10.99 -1.49 -13.44
C ASN A 58 10.53 -1.99 -12.07
N ILE A 59 9.45 -2.76 -12.09
CA ILE A 59 9.05 -3.57 -10.95
C ILE A 59 10.05 -4.72 -10.81
N THR A 60 10.76 -4.78 -9.70
CA THR A 60 11.74 -5.84 -9.41
C THR A 60 11.11 -7.04 -8.71
N SER A 61 10.04 -6.82 -7.93
CA SER A 61 9.24 -7.89 -7.36
C SER A 61 7.80 -7.42 -7.14
N SER A 62 6.86 -8.35 -7.33
CA SER A 62 5.43 -8.18 -7.01
C SER A 62 4.93 -9.27 -6.03
N ALA A 63 5.85 -10.04 -5.45
CA ALA A 63 5.53 -11.19 -4.60
C ALA A 63 5.87 -10.97 -3.12
N TYR A 64 6.17 -9.76 -2.73
CA TYR A 64 6.45 -9.43 -1.34
C TYR A 64 5.17 -8.93 -0.66
N SER A 65 4.73 -9.64 0.38
CA SER A 65 3.56 -9.25 1.16
C SER A 65 3.99 -8.83 2.56
N ILE A 66 3.36 -7.80 3.07
CA ILE A 66 3.50 -7.33 4.45
C ILE A 66 2.24 -7.66 5.24
N SER A 67 2.43 -8.04 6.50
CA SER A 67 1.33 -8.14 7.46
C SER A 67 1.25 -6.86 8.26
N THR A 68 0.05 -6.33 8.36
CA THR A 68 -0.29 -5.18 9.20
C THR A 68 -1.42 -5.56 10.13
N ILE A 69 -1.88 -4.62 10.94
CA ILE A 69 -3.06 -4.86 11.76
C ILE A 69 -4.29 -5.00 10.85
N ASP A 70 -4.98 -6.14 10.99
CA ASP A 70 -6.21 -6.53 10.28
C ASP A 70 -6.11 -6.64 8.76
N ALA A 71 -4.91 -6.52 8.17
CA ALA A 71 -4.73 -6.64 6.73
C ALA A 71 -3.34 -7.14 6.33
N ASN A 72 -3.26 -7.76 5.15
CA ASN A 72 -2.01 -8.03 4.46
C ASN A 72 -2.03 -7.26 3.13
N TYR A 73 -0.90 -6.70 2.75
CA TYR A 73 -0.77 -5.93 1.52
C TYR A 73 0.40 -6.45 0.68
N ASP A 74 0.17 -6.56 -0.61
CA ASP A 74 1.23 -6.86 -1.57
C ASP A 74 2.01 -5.57 -1.91
N ILE A 75 3.32 -5.67 -1.83
CA ILE A 75 4.26 -4.58 -2.06
C ILE A 75 5.00 -4.82 -3.35
N PHE A 76 5.02 -3.80 -4.20
CA PHE A 76 5.96 -3.72 -5.31
C PHE A 76 7.31 -3.19 -4.81
N THR A 77 8.38 -3.89 -5.15
CA THR A 77 9.72 -3.33 -5.09
C THR A 77 10.13 -2.87 -6.50
N THR A 78 10.96 -1.85 -6.59
CA THR A 78 11.38 -1.27 -7.87
C THR A 78 12.88 -1.05 -7.90
N ASP A 79 13.44 -0.83 -9.10
CA ASP A 79 14.80 -0.31 -9.29
C ASP A 79 14.85 1.23 -9.39
N ILE A 80 13.73 1.89 -9.15
CA ILE A 80 13.63 3.36 -9.14
C ILE A 80 14.30 3.89 -7.88
N VAL A 81 15.24 4.81 -8.05
CA VAL A 81 15.88 5.47 -6.91
C VAL A 81 14.85 6.27 -6.12
N GLY A 82 14.86 6.10 -4.81
CA GLY A 82 13.96 6.76 -3.88
C GLY A 82 14.66 7.23 -2.62
N SER A 83 13.94 7.96 -1.80
CA SER A 83 14.39 8.35 -0.49
C SER A 83 13.47 7.80 0.59
N LYS A 84 13.95 7.75 1.84
CA LYS A 84 13.16 7.35 3.00
C LYS A 84 11.84 8.14 3.16
N ASN A 85 11.81 9.38 2.65
CA ASN A 85 10.63 10.24 2.66
C ASN A 85 9.95 10.30 1.28
N GLY A 86 10.25 9.33 0.40
CA GLY A 86 9.64 9.24 -0.92
C GLY A 86 8.14 9.04 -0.84
N SER A 87 7.40 9.73 -1.69
CA SER A 87 5.94 9.64 -1.79
C SER A 87 5.48 9.84 -3.23
N GLY A 88 4.28 9.38 -3.53
CA GLY A 88 3.69 9.52 -4.86
C GLY A 88 2.96 8.26 -5.32
N ALA A 89 2.81 8.13 -6.62
CA ALA A 89 2.16 6.99 -7.25
C ALA A 89 3.09 6.32 -8.26
N LEU A 90 2.97 5.00 -8.38
CA LEU A 90 3.49 4.24 -9.52
C LEU A 90 2.42 4.17 -10.60
N ILE A 91 2.80 4.49 -11.83
CA ILE A 91 1.92 4.53 -13.00
C ILE A 91 2.51 3.59 -14.06
N ASN A 92 1.64 2.83 -14.74
CA ASN A 92 2.04 2.03 -15.88
C ASN A 92 2.08 2.87 -17.18
N LEU A 93 2.50 2.27 -18.30
CA LEU A 93 2.59 2.96 -19.59
C LEU A 93 1.22 3.37 -20.17
N ASN A 94 0.12 2.84 -19.66
CA ASN A 94 -1.23 3.24 -20.06
C ASN A 94 -1.73 4.47 -19.29
N GLY A 95 -0.93 5.02 -18.36
CA GLY A 95 -1.34 6.12 -17.49
C GLY A 95 -2.20 5.70 -16.30
N GLU A 96 -2.26 4.40 -15.98
CA GLU A 96 -3.03 3.89 -14.87
C GLU A 96 -2.18 3.79 -13.61
N VAL A 97 -2.73 4.18 -12.46
CA VAL A 97 -2.09 4.02 -11.15
C VAL A 97 -2.07 2.54 -10.79
N ILE A 98 -0.89 1.98 -10.59
CA ILE A 98 -0.67 0.57 -10.21
C ILE A 98 -0.26 0.40 -8.75
N GLY A 99 0.22 1.45 -8.09
CA GLY A 99 0.60 1.42 -6.68
C GLY A 99 0.75 2.80 -6.08
N LEU A 100 0.70 2.89 -4.75
CA LEU A 100 1.02 4.09 -4.00
C LEU A 100 2.34 3.90 -3.28
N VAL A 101 3.27 4.85 -3.48
CA VAL A 101 4.61 4.80 -2.90
C VAL A 101 4.52 4.84 -1.38
N THR A 102 5.16 3.88 -0.74
CA THR A 102 5.34 3.82 0.71
C THR A 102 6.74 3.33 1.03
N GLN A 103 7.42 4.02 1.93
CA GLN A 103 8.76 3.62 2.38
C GLN A 103 8.74 3.03 3.80
N GLY A 104 7.57 3.02 4.44
CA GLY A 104 7.38 2.47 5.78
C GLY A 104 7.62 0.96 5.88
N TYR A 105 7.58 0.26 4.75
CA TYR A 105 7.72 -1.20 4.66
C TYR A 105 8.91 -1.63 3.82
N SER A 106 9.82 -0.70 3.48
CA SER A 106 11.06 -1.03 2.78
C SER A 106 11.96 -1.88 3.68
N SER A 107 12.54 -2.94 3.13
CA SER A 107 13.59 -3.70 3.82
C SER A 107 14.85 -2.84 3.98
N GLU A 108 15.74 -3.22 4.91
CA GLU A 108 17.02 -2.50 5.08
C GLU A 108 17.85 -2.44 3.80
N GLY A 109 17.72 -3.45 2.92
CA GLY A 109 18.40 -3.49 1.63
C GLY A 109 17.80 -2.58 0.56
N ASP A 110 16.52 -2.18 0.71
CA ASP A 110 15.75 -1.44 -0.28
C ASP A 110 15.58 0.05 0.07
N GLN A 111 16.29 0.56 1.06
CA GLN A 111 16.12 1.95 1.55
C GLN A 111 16.41 3.04 0.50
N ASN A 112 17.11 2.70 -0.57
CA ASN A 112 17.47 3.63 -1.65
C ASN A 112 16.62 3.44 -2.91
N THR A 113 15.66 2.53 -2.89
CA THR A 113 14.73 2.28 -4.00
C THR A 113 13.29 2.45 -3.53
N LEU A 114 12.40 2.75 -4.46
CA LEU A 114 10.99 2.93 -4.13
C LEU A 114 10.29 1.60 -3.94
N THR A 115 9.48 1.53 -2.90
CA THR A 115 8.48 0.51 -2.68
C THR A 115 7.09 1.12 -2.75
N ALA A 116 6.09 0.31 -3.12
CA ALA A 116 4.72 0.78 -3.22
C ALA A 116 3.72 -0.31 -2.83
N ILE A 117 2.65 0.07 -2.15
CA ILE A 117 1.52 -0.83 -1.94
C ILE A 117 0.75 -0.95 -3.26
N SER A 118 0.43 -2.19 -3.61
CA SER A 118 -0.36 -2.55 -4.79
C SER A 118 -1.73 -1.86 -4.78
N ILE A 119 -2.10 -1.19 -5.89
CA ILE A 119 -3.34 -0.38 -5.92
C ILE A 119 -4.60 -1.24 -5.79
N SER A 120 -4.60 -2.48 -6.26
CA SER A 120 -5.76 -3.37 -6.16
C SER A 120 -6.12 -3.70 -4.72
N GLU A 121 -5.12 -3.78 -3.84
CA GLU A 121 -5.28 -3.98 -2.40
C GLU A 121 -5.86 -2.73 -1.71
N LEU A 122 -5.55 -1.56 -2.25
CA LEU A 122 -5.96 -0.28 -1.67
C LEU A 122 -7.34 0.19 -2.12
N LYS A 123 -7.88 -0.36 -3.23
CA LYS A 123 -9.21 0.03 -3.74
C LYS A 123 -10.31 -0.04 -2.68
N PRO A 124 -10.44 -1.12 -1.87
CA PRO A 124 -11.45 -1.18 -0.82
C PRO A 124 -11.26 -0.12 0.27
N VAL A 125 -10.02 0.16 0.65
CA VAL A 125 -9.68 1.19 1.64
C VAL A 125 -10.05 2.58 1.11
N ILE A 126 -9.66 2.89 -0.13
CA ILE A 126 -9.99 4.15 -0.80
C ILE A 126 -11.52 4.33 -0.90
N GLU A 127 -12.24 3.27 -1.28
CA GLU A 127 -13.70 3.30 -1.38
C GLU A 127 -14.36 3.59 -0.04
N MET A 128 -13.94 2.91 1.03
CA MET A 128 -14.48 3.16 2.38
C MET A 128 -14.23 4.59 2.82
N LEU A 129 -12.97 5.05 2.74
CA LEU A 129 -12.59 6.41 3.15
C LEU A 129 -13.31 7.49 2.32
N SER A 130 -13.44 7.30 1.01
CA SER A 130 -14.13 8.23 0.11
C SER A 130 -15.64 8.33 0.39
N ASN A 131 -16.23 7.26 0.94
CA ASN A 131 -17.63 7.22 1.36
C ASN A 131 -17.83 7.55 2.86
N ASN A 132 -16.80 8.06 3.52
CA ASN A 132 -16.80 8.37 4.96
C ASN A 132 -17.27 7.17 5.81
N LYS A 133 -16.84 5.96 5.43
CA LYS A 133 -17.10 4.72 6.16
C LYS A 133 -15.87 4.33 6.97
N ASP A 134 -16.12 3.80 8.16
CA ASP A 134 -15.07 3.24 9.00
C ASP A 134 -14.51 1.96 8.37
N ILE A 135 -13.18 1.81 8.45
CA ILE A 135 -12.52 0.56 8.08
C ILE A 135 -12.76 -0.44 9.23
N PRO A 136 -13.23 -1.66 8.95
CA PRO A 136 -13.40 -2.69 9.97
C PRO A 136 -12.10 -2.91 10.76
N TYR A 137 -12.23 -2.97 12.08
CA TYR A 137 -11.08 -3.08 12.98
C TYR A 137 -11.31 -4.18 14.01
N ILE A 138 -10.41 -5.16 14.06
CA ILE A 138 -10.37 -6.25 15.05
C ILE A 138 -9.18 -6.06 15.98
N GLY A 139 -8.06 -5.58 15.45
CA GLY A 139 -6.83 -5.29 16.18
C GLY A 139 -5.88 -6.48 16.28
N LEU A 140 -5.76 -7.27 15.21
CA LEU A 140 -4.87 -8.42 15.13
C LEU A 140 -3.83 -8.26 14.01
N GLU A 141 -2.57 -8.56 14.32
CA GLU A 141 -1.61 -8.92 13.30
C GLU A 141 -1.46 -10.43 13.23
N ILE A 142 -1.68 -11.00 12.06
CA ILE A 142 -1.71 -12.44 11.86
C ILE A 142 -0.78 -12.89 10.74
N THR A 143 -0.32 -14.14 10.80
CA THR A 143 0.39 -14.78 9.69
C THR A 143 -0.11 -16.20 9.49
N THR A 144 -0.03 -16.69 8.24
CA THR A 144 -0.43 -18.06 7.93
C THR A 144 0.69 -19.04 8.27
N VAL A 145 0.38 -20.08 9.03
CA VAL A 145 1.29 -21.20 9.29
C VAL A 145 1.16 -22.19 8.14
N THR A 146 2.14 -22.15 7.22
CA THR A 146 2.22 -23.07 6.09
C THR A 146 2.62 -24.48 6.53
N ASN A 147 2.50 -25.48 5.62
CA ASN A 147 2.94 -26.85 5.88
C ASN A 147 4.42 -26.95 6.28
N THR A 148 5.26 -26.14 5.69
CA THR A 148 6.71 -26.11 5.98
C THR A 148 6.96 -25.59 7.38
N ILE A 149 6.41 -24.42 7.71
CA ILE A 149 6.53 -23.79 9.03
C ILE A 149 5.97 -24.69 10.13
N ALA A 150 4.82 -25.32 9.88
CA ALA A 150 4.19 -26.24 10.85
C ALA A 150 5.11 -27.42 11.20
N LYS A 151 5.76 -28.02 10.17
CA LYS A 151 6.68 -29.16 10.36
C LYS A 151 8.00 -28.76 11.03
N GLU A 152 8.57 -27.62 10.61
CA GLU A 152 9.86 -27.14 11.12
C GLU A 152 9.79 -26.72 12.59
N ASN A 153 8.63 -26.20 13.04
CA ASN A 153 8.47 -25.66 14.38
C ASN A 153 7.56 -26.50 15.29
N ASP A 154 7.09 -27.65 14.79
CA ASP A 154 6.18 -28.58 15.52
C ASP A 154 4.92 -27.87 16.06
N ILE A 155 4.32 -27.01 15.21
CA ILE A 155 3.11 -26.25 15.53
C ILE A 155 1.95 -26.65 14.59
N PRO A 156 0.69 -26.50 15.01
CA PRO A 156 -0.45 -26.81 14.15
C PRO A 156 -0.53 -25.81 12.98
N LYS A 157 -1.05 -26.29 11.84
CA LYS A 157 -1.45 -25.42 10.74
C LYS A 157 -2.56 -24.50 11.17
N GLY A 158 -2.60 -23.32 10.59
CA GLY A 158 -3.65 -22.35 10.82
C GLY A 158 -3.16 -20.93 10.71
N VAL A 159 -3.67 -20.10 11.57
CA VAL A 159 -3.31 -18.70 11.69
C VAL A 159 -2.56 -18.49 13.01
N TYR A 160 -1.39 -17.91 12.93
CA TYR A 160 -0.61 -17.49 14.09
C TYR A 160 -0.85 -16.01 14.34
N ILE A 161 -1.25 -15.68 15.56
CA ILE A 161 -1.42 -14.29 16.01
C ILE A 161 -0.05 -13.78 16.43
N LYS A 162 0.45 -12.78 15.72
CA LYS A 162 1.73 -12.12 16.03
C LYS A 162 1.56 -11.05 17.10
N GLU A 163 0.49 -10.28 16.99
CA GLU A 163 0.22 -9.16 17.87
C GLU A 163 -1.29 -8.99 18.08
N VAL A 164 -1.66 -8.66 19.32
CA VAL A 164 -3.00 -8.19 19.68
C VAL A 164 -2.86 -6.75 20.16
N LYS A 165 -3.54 -5.81 19.49
CA LYS A 165 -3.47 -4.39 19.88
C LYS A 165 -4.21 -4.15 21.19
N MET A 166 -3.61 -3.29 22.04
CA MET A 166 -4.27 -2.80 23.25
C MET A 166 -5.59 -2.12 22.92
N ASP A 167 -6.57 -2.29 23.79
CA ASP A 167 -7.91 -1.70 23.67
C ASP A 167 -8.66 -2.08 22.39
N SER A 168 -8.27 -3.19 21.76
CA SER A 168 -8.91 -3.72 20.55
C SER A 168 -10.10 -4.64 20.86
N PRO A 169 -11.02 -4.84 19.91
CA PRO A 169 -12.05 -5.86 20.00
C PRO A 169 -11.51 -7.27 20.24
N ALA A 170 -10.35 -7.60 19.62
CA ALA A 170 -9.67 -8.88 19.83
C ALA A 170 -9.25 -9.07 21.29
N MET A 171 -8.63 -8.04 21.90
CA MET A 171 -8.26 -8.08 23.31
C MET A 171 -9.49 -8.19 24.20
N ALA A 172 -10.54 -7.43 23.93
CA ALA A 172 -11.80 -7.49 24.66
C ALA A 172 -12.47 -8.87 24.58
N ALA A 173 -12.26 -9.62 23.48
CA ALA A 173 -12.70 -11.00 23.31
C ALA A 173 -11.79 -12.02 24.01
N GLY A 174 -10.71 -11.59 24.67
CA GLY A 174 -9.80 -12.45 25.42
C GLY A 174 -8.63 -13.03 24.63
N LEU A 175 -8.34 -12.53 23.43
CA LEU A 175 -7.13 -12.86 22.69
C LEU A 175 -5.92 -12.12 23.32
N GLN A 176 -4.79 -12.81 23.42
CA GLN A 176 -3.55 -12.29 24.03
C GLN A 176 -2.35 -12.64 23.16
#